data_f06f6544a1b2820e76d8c7dd79dbe83e
#
_entry.id   f06f6544a1b2820e76d8c7dd79dbe83e
#
_cell.length_a   1.000
_cell.length_b   1.000
_cell.length_c   1.000
_cell.angle_alpha   90.00
_cell.angle_beta   90.00
_cell.angle_gamma   90.00
#
_symmetry.space_group_name_H-M   'P 1'
#
loop_
_entity.id
_entity.type
_entity.pdbx_description
1 polymer ?
#
loop_
_entity_poly.entity_id
_entity_poly.type
_entity_poly.pdbx_seq_one_letter_code
_entity_poly.pdbx_strand_id
1 'polypeptide(L)' 'MGEEVDFESEGAEKWNIYLLADGTKLRLKAIAASIIRLDEYLPTGDPVYMVNASTLVATDVPDQLKRHQ' A
#
# COMPACT_ATOMS: atom_id res chain seq x y z
N MET A 1 -2.41 -15.70 20.04
CA MET A 1 -2.51 -16.03 18.64
C MET A 1 -3.58 -15.19 17.96
N GLY A 2 -3.42 -14.83 16.70
CA GLY A 2 -4.34 -13.96 16.01
C GLY A 2 -5.34 -14.71 15.16
N GLU A 3 -6.36 -14.00 14.72
CA GLU A 3 -7.39 -14.53 13.84
C GLU A 3 -7.46 -13.67 12.59
N GLU A 4 -7.42 -14.31 11.41
CA GLU A 4 -7.54 -13.58 10.17
C GLU A 4 -8.97 -13.11 9.98
N VAL A 5 -9.13 -11.85 9.62
CA VAL A 5 -10.43 -11.20 9.48
C VAL A 5 -10.66 -10.84 8.01
N ASP A 6 -11.80 -11.25 7.46
CA ASP A 6 -12.18 -10.85 6.11
C ASP A 6 -12.42 -9.36 6.07
N PHE A 7 -12.04 -8.75 4.95
CA PHE A 7 -12.19 -7.32 4.77
C PHE A 7 -12.49 -6.98 3.32
N GLU A 8 -13.01 -5.79 3.12
CA GLU A 8 -13.16 -5.22 1.78
C GLU A 8 -12.83 -3.74 1.85
N SER A 9 -12.36 -3.21 0.74
CA SER A 9 -11.99 -1.81 0.64
C SER A 9 -13.23 -0.95 0.42
N GLU A 10 -13.35 0.13 1.18
CA GLU A 10 -14.39 1.11 0.93
C GLU A 10 -13.94 2.05 -0.17
N GLY A 11 -14.43 1.80 -1.39
CA GLY A 11 -14.03 2.58 -2.54
C GLY A 11 -12.76 2.05 -3.19
N ALA A 12 -12.33 2.72 -4.25
CA ALA A 12 -11.14 2.33 -4.99
C ALA A 12 -9.88 2.79 -4.27
N GLU A 13 -8.86 1.94 -4.27
CA GLU A 13 -7.55 2.32 -3.78
C GLU A 13 -6.93 3.32 -4.76
N LYS A 14 -6.44 4.41 -4.21
CA LYS A 14 -5.94 5.53 -5.03
C LYS A 14 -4.44 5.51 -5.13
N TRP A 15 -3.94 5.94 -6.30
CA TRP A 15 -2.53 6.15 -6.52
C TRP A 15 -2.11 7.50 -5.95
N ASN A 16 -0.98 7.52 -5.27
CA ASN A 16 -0.28 8.75 -4.95
C ASN A 16 0.69 9.04 -6.08
N ILE A 17 0.68 10.27 -6.57
CA ILE A 17 1.48 10.63 -7.75
C ILE A 17 2.57 11.61 -7.34
N TYR A 18 3.79 11.28 -7.76
CA TYR A 18 4.97 12.11 -7.50
C TYR A 18 5.64 12.49 -8.80
N LEU A 19 5.97 13.75 -8.97
CA LEU A 19 6.71 14.23 -10.12
C LEU A 19 8.16 14.40 -9.72
N LEU A 20 9.04 13.63 -10.35
CA LEU A 20 10.45 13.67 -10.02
C LEU A 20 11.15 14.78 -10.79
N ALA A 21 12.27 15.26 -10.25
CA ALA A 21 13.01 16.35 -10.87
C ALA A 21 13.60 15.97 -12.24
N ASP A 22 13.75 14.67 -12.51
CA ASP A 22 14.26 14.19 -13.79
C ASP A 22 13.19 14.04 -14.88
N GLY A 23 11.95 14.42 -14.57
CA GLY A 23 10.84 14.32 -15.51
C GLY A 23 10.02 13.05 -15.41
N THR A 24 10.41 12.12 -14.54
CA THR A 24 9.67 10.88 -14.33
C THR A 24 8.43 11.13 -13.48
N LYS A 25 7.32 10.49 -13.85
CA LYS A 25 6.13 10.46 -13.01
C LYS A 25 6.07 9.09 -12.31
N LEU A 26 6.05 9.12 -10.98
CA LEU A 26 5.98 7.90 -10.18
C LEU A 26 4.63 7.81 -9.52
N ARG A 27 4.00 6.66 -9.62
CA ARG A 27 2.72 6.39 -8.99
C ARG A 27 2.91 5.26 -7.99
N LEU A 28 2.30 5.42 -6.83
CA LEU A 28 2.50 4.49 -5.72
C LEU A 28 1.18 4.32 -4.98
N LYS A 29 0.86 3.06 -4.63
CA LYS A 29 -0.28 2.80 -3.75
C LYS A 29 0.00 1.60 -2.87
N ALA A 30 -0.61 1.60 -1.69
CA ALA A 30 -0.56 0.49 -0.76
C ALA A 30 -1.81 -0.38 -0.91
N ILE A 31 -1.62 -1.68 -0.88
CA ILE A 31 -2.71 -2.64 -0.99
C ILE A 31 -2.65 -3.58 0.20
N ALA A 32 -3.73 -3.65 0.97
CA ALA A 32 -3.80 -4.58 2.08
C ALA A 32 -3.98 -6.01 1.54
N ALA A 33 -3.13 -6.92 2.02
CA ALA A 33 -3.19 -8.32 1.61
C ALA A 33 -3.95 -9.15 2.63
N SER A 34 -3.74 -8.88 3.91
CA SER A 34 -4.46 -9.59 4.97
C SER A 34 -4.51 -8.73 6.23
N ILE A 35 -5.53 -8.95 7.03
CA ILE A 35 -5.71 -8.27 8.31
C ILE A 35 -5.93 -9.32 9.38
N ILE A 36 -5.16 -9.24 10.46
CA ILE A 36 -5.22 -10.20 11.56
C ILE A 36 -5.57 -9.46 12.84
N ARG A 37 -6.61 -9.93 13.52
CA ARG A 37 -6.95 -9.43 14.86
C ARG A 37 -6.19 -10.25 15.88
N LEU A 38 -5.43 -9.56 16.72
CA LEU A 38 -4.62 -10.20 17.74
C LEU A 38 -5.43 -10.34 19.05
N ASP A 39 -4.96 -11.25 19.91
CA ASP A 39 -5.55 -11.46 21.23
C ASP A 39 -5.03 -10.45 22.25
N GLU A 40 -4.75 -9.25 21.80
CA GLU A 40 -4.24 -8.16 22.60
C GLU A 40 -5.18 -6.96 22.48
N TYR A 41 -5.21 -6.15 23.51
CA TYR A 41 -6.12 -5.01 23.55
C TYR A 41 -5.37 -3.74 23.92
N LEU A 42 -5.80 -2.64 23.31
CA LEU A 42 -5.30 -1.32 23.66
C LEU A 42 -5.88 -0.89 25.00
N PRO A 43 -5.28 0.12 25.67
CA PRO A 43 -5.86 0.64 26.92
C PRO A 43 -7.30 1.13 26.75
N THR A 44 -7.71 1.49 25.54
CA THR A 44 -9.09 1.90 25.25
C THR A 44 -10.08 0.74 25.21
N GLY A 45 -9.59 -0.51 25.23
CA GLY A 45 -10.43 -1.69 25.09
C GLY A 45 -10.56 -2.22 23.68
N ASP A 46 -9.99 -1.52 22.71
CA ASP A 46 -10.05 -1.95 21.30
C ASP A 46 -9.04 -3.07 21.03
N PRO A 47 -9.40 -4.07 20.21
CA PRO A 47 -8.44 -5.09 19.80
C PRO A 47 -7.32 -4.50 18.96
N VAL A 48 -6.16 -5.14 18.97
CA VAL A 48 -5.04 -4.76 18.13
C VAL A 48 -5.12 -5.52 16.82
N TYR A 49 -4.93 -4.82 15.70
CA TYR A 49 -4.92 -5.42 14.38
C TYR A 49 -3.54 -5.32 13.76
N MET A 50 -3.15 -6.37 13.05
CA MET A 50 -1.93 -6.38 12.26
C MET A 50 -2.32 -6.43 10.79
N VAL A 51 -1.77 -5.51 9.99
CA VAL A 51 -2.08 -5.43 8.58
C VAL A 51 -0.85 -5.80 7.77
N ASN A 52 -1.00 -6.82 6.91
CA ASN A 52 0.02 -7.14 5.91
C ASN A 52 -0.35 -6.39 4.64
N ALA A 53 0.55 -5.53 4.19
CA ALA A 53 0.31 -4.72 3.01
C ALA A 53 1.52 -4.77 2.08
N SER A 54 1.27 -4.60 0.79
CA SER A 54 2.31 -4.46 -0.20
C SER A 54 2.15 -3.13 -0.91
N THR A 55 3.25 -2.66 -1.49
CA THR A 55 3.27 -1.40 -2.21
C THR A 55 3.45 -1.68 -3.69
N LEU A 56 2.58 -1.11 -4.51
CA LEU A 56 2.73 -1.15 -5.96
C LEU A 56 3.32 0.15 -6.44
N VAL A 57 4.32 0.06 -7.33
CA VAL A 57 4.97 1.22 -7.91
C VAL A 57 4.89 1.12 -9.42
N ALA A 58 4.47 2.21 -10.06
CA ALA A 58 4.47 2.31 -11.51
C ALA A 58 5.17 3.61 -11.90
N THR A 59 5.92 3.59 -13.00
CA THR A 59 6.66 4.75 -13.44
C THR A 59 6.39 5.06 -14.90
N ASP A 60 6.26 6.35 -15.20
CA ASP A 60 6.27 6.85 -16.58
C ASP A 60 7.56 7.62 -16.75
N VAL A 61 8.49 7.05 -17.49
CA VAL A 61 9.86 7.56 -17.61
C VAL A 61 10.03 8.22 -18.99
N PRO A 62 10.64 9.43 -19.04
CA PRO A 62 10.95 10.04 -20.34
C PRO A 62 11.88 9.16 -21.17
N ASP A 63 11.70 9.19 -22.49
CA ASP A 63 12.44 8.31 -23.38
C ASP A 63 13.95 8.48 -23.26
N GLN A 64 14.42 9.70 -23.01
CA GLN A 64 15.86 9.96 -22.89
C GLN A 64 16.49 9.29 -21.66
N LEU A 65 15.67 8.86 -20.69
CA LEU A 65 16.17 8.16 -19.50
C LEU A 65 16.07 6.64 -19.64
N LYS A 66 15.39 6.16 -20.68
CA LYS A 66 15.23 4.72 -20.88
C LYS A 66 16.48 4.14 -21.53
N ARG A 67 16.84 2.95 -21.11
CA ARG A 67 17.91 2.19 -21.74
C ARG A 67 17.29 1.19 -22.71
N HIS A 68 17.75 1.22 -23.92
CA HIS A 68 17.33 0.26 -24.94
C HIS A 68 18.34 -0.88 -25.00
N GLN A 69 17.83 -2.09 -24.92
CA GLN A 69 18.67 -3.27 -24.98
C GLN A 69 18.50 -3.99 -26.30
#